data_2ba5f0ef3b54e19db99d09b943a82bcb
#
_entry.id   2ba5f0ef3b54e19db99d09b943a82bcb
#
_cell.length_a   1.000
_cell.length_b   1.000
_cell.length_c   1.000
_cell.angle_alpha   90.00
_cell.angle_beta   90.00
_cell.angle_gamma   90.00
#
_symmetry.space_group_name_H-M   'P 1'
#
loop_
_entity.id
_entity.type
_entity.pdbx_description
1 polymer ?
#
loop_
_entity_poly.entity_id
_entity_poly.type
_entity_poly.pdbx_seq_one_letter_code
_entity_poly.pdbx_strand_id
1 'polypeptide(L)'
;MGSRSYTFNILHKDLHKKLHKEPLLPMSLILFAVILAYSFRLIGRGSFYPTLFSYLRSFIYIGLYAAWGISIRQRIVQKQVGQYLVGVSVLLILWFTFRSAKYFIFWQPVAIRYQWYLFYLPMLFVPMLALLIAMSLGKPDEYKLPKSVWLLSAVSGALLILVLTNDLHQLVFTFPKDADVWSDADHGYGVCYFAVIAWQVLCAVAALIFMLFKCRLKNGKHRYLPVIPFAISLAYLALNYVGTPWLKHLFGDVTAFQSLMYMLGFEACIACGYIHSNSRYADLFASSVGTSAEITDRDFNIRYAALNIEPISKETMRKAEKAPVTVDGGLTVHTMPIGGGYAVWTEDVS
;
A
#
# COMPACT_ATOMS: atom_id res chain seq x y z
N MET A 1 -14.09 -33.47 -35.34
CA MET A 1 -13.55 -32.12 -35.22
C MET A 1 -14.15 -31.28 -34.04
N GLY A 2 -15.31 -31.67 -33.48
CA GLY A 2 -15.99 -30.90 -32.42
C GLY A 2 -15.42 -31.04 -30.98
N SER A 3 -14.70 -32.11 -30.65
CA SER A 3 -14.23 -32.35 -29.27
C SER A 3 -13.02 -31.52 -28.85
N ARG A 4 -12.10 -31.16 -29.75
CA ARG A 4 -10.92 -30.32 -29.44
C ARG A 4 -11.28 -28.87 -29.19
N SER A 5 -12.29 -28.35 -29.87
CA SER A 5 -12.76 -26.97 -29.66
C SER A 5 -13.42 -26.78 -28.28
N TYR A 6 -14.15 -27.79 -27.79
CA TYR A 6 -14.83 -27.71 -26.48
C TYR A 6 -13.86 -27.78 -25.31
N THR A 7 -12.84 -28.62 -25.38
CA THR A 7 -11.81 -28.72 -24.33
C THR A 7 -10.93 -27.45 -24.29
N PHE A 8 -10.67 -26.87 -25.44
CA PHE A 8 -9.90 -25.62 -25.55
C PHE A 8 -10.66 -24.44 -24.95
N ASN A 9 -11.97 -24.34 -25.21
CA ASN A 9 -12.82 -23.28 -24.62
C ASN A 9 -12.96 -23.40 -23.10
N ILE A 10 -12.97 -24.62 -22.55
CA ILE A 10 -13.02 -24.84 -21.09
C ILE A 10 -11.67 -24.45 -20.46
N LEU A 11 -10.56 -24.87 -21.08
CA LEU A 11 -9.22 -24.52 -20.60
C LEU A 11 -8.96 -23.01 -20.68
N HIS A 12 -9.43 -22.36 -21.73
CA HIS A 12 -9.35 -20.90 -21.90
C HIS A 12 -10.21 -20.15 -20.89
N LYS A 13 -11.43 -20.62 -20.64
CA LYS A 13 -12.31 -20.07 -19.60
C LYS A 13 -11.73 -20.25 -18.20
N ASP A 14 -11.08 -21.37 -17.91
CA ASP A 14 -10.43 -21.62 -16.62
C ASP A 14 -9.11 -20.84 -16.49
N LEU A 15 -8.35 -20.68 -17.57
CA LEU A 15 -7.16 -19.83 -17.59
C LEU A 15 -7.55 -18.35 -17.42
N HIS A 16 -8.59 -17.90 -18.11
CA HIS A 16 -9.15 -16.55 -17.95
C HIS A 16 -9.69 -16.32 -16.55
N LYS A 17 -10.39 -17.30 -15.97
CA LYS A 17 -10.88 -17.25 -14.59
C LYS A 17 -9.75 -17.27 -13.56
N LYS A 18 -8.62 -17.92 -13.87
CA LYS A 18 -7.39 -17.88 -13.06
C LYS A 18 -6.61 -16.57 -13.23
N LEU A 19 -6.56 -16.03 -14.44
CA LEU A 19 -5.89 -14.75 -14.74
C LEU A 19 -6.69 -13.55 -14.20
N HIS A 20 -8.03 -13.62 -14.21
CA HIS A 20 -8.90 -12.60 -13.63
C HIS A 20 -9.15 -12.74 -12.11
N LYS A 21 -8.78 -13.86 -11.50
CA LYS A 21 -8.68 -13.93 -10.04
C LYS A 21 -7.39 -13.25 -9.57
N GLU A 22 -7.32 -11.97 -9.78
CA GLU A 22 -6.38 -11.19 -9.01
C GLU A 22 -6.72 -11.33 -7.52
N PRO A 23 -5.74 -11.55 -6.66
CA PRO A 23 -5.95 -11.50 -5.23
C PRO A 23 -6.10 -10.03 -4.80
N LEU A 24 -7.15 -9.40 -5.30
CA LEU A 24 -7.67 -8.18 -4.71
C LEU A 24 -8.00 -8.56 -3.27
N LEU A 25 -7.32 -7.93 -2.33
CA LEU A 25 -7.83 -7.99 -0.96
C LEU A 25 -9.21 -7.35 -1.02
N PRO A 26 -10.31 -8.11 -0.99
CA PRO A 26 -11.61 -7.54 -1.24
C PRO A 26 -11.88 -6.53 -0.13
N MET A 27 -12.43 -5.36 -0.47
CA MET A 27 -12.81 -4.33 0.51
C MET A 27 -13.69 -4.93 1.62
N SER A 28 -14.46 -5.98 1.29
CA SER A 28 -15.22 -6.78 2.26
C SER A 28 -14.35 -7.47 3.30
N LEU A 29 -13.18 -7.98 2.93
CA LEU A 29 -12.24 -8.62 3.87
C LEU A 29 -11.61 -7.58 4.80
N ILE A 30 -11.25 -6.42 4.28
CA ILE A 30 -10.74 -5.30 5.09
C ILE A 30 -11.80 -4.89 6.11
N LEU A 31 -13.03 -4.67 5.65
CA LEU A 31 -14.15 -4.30 6.50
C LEU A 31 -14.44 -5.37 7.56
N PHE A 32 -14.46 -6.64 7.16
CA PHE A 32 -14.63 -7.77 8.08
C PHE A 32 -13.53 -7.81 9.15
N ALA A 33 -12.27 -7.67 8.76
CA ALA A 33 -11.14 -7.67 9.70
C ALA A 33 -11.23 -6.49 10.69
N VAL A 34 -11.62 -5.31 10.23
CA VAL A 34 -11.82 -4.13 11.08
C VAL A 34 -12.98 -4.33 12.06
N ILE A 35 -14.12 -4.83 11.58
CA ILE A 35 -15.28 -5.13 12.44
C ILE A 35 -14.91 -6.19 13.49
N LEU A 36 -14.22 -7.24 13.08
CA LEU A 36 -13.78 -8.31 13.97
C LEU A 36 -12.80 -7.79 15.05
N ALA A 37 -11.83 -6.98 14.65
CA ALA A 37 -10.89 -6.35 15.57
C ALA A 37 -11.58 -5.40 16.54
N TYR A 38 -12.60 -4.66 16.08
CA TYR A 38 -13.40 -3.79 16.91
C TYR A 38 -14.29 -4.59 17.90
N SER A 39 -14.89 -5.69 17.43
CA SER A 39 -15.67 -6.61 18.28
C SER A 39 -14.82 -7.17 19.41
N PHE A 40 -13.60 -7.62 19.14
CA PHE A 40 -12.67 -8.07 20.18
C PHE A 40 -12.31 -6.97 21.19
N ARG A 41 -12.24 -5.72 20.75
CA ARG A 41 -12.04 -4.59 21.65
C ARG A 41 -13.22 -4.40 22.61
N LEU A 42 -14.47 -4.52 22.11
CA LEU A 42 -15.67 -4.37 22.93
C LEU A 42 -15.80 -5.52 23.93
N ILE A 43 -15.64 -6.76 23.47
CA ILE A 43 -15.69 -7.96 24.31
C ILE A 43 -14.60 -7.91 25.38
N GLY A 44 -13.39 -7.52 25.01
CA GLY A 44 -12.25 -7.44 25.93
C GLY A 44 -12.46 -6.46 27.09
N ARG A 45 -13.26 -5.40 26.91
CA ARG A 45 -13.55 -4.43 27.97
C ARG A 45 -14.40 -5.01 29.12
N GLY A 46 -15.25 -5.98 28.84
CA GLY A 46 -16.11 -6.64 29.82
C GLY A 46 -15.67 -8.06 30.19
N SER A 47 -14.55 -8.53 29.67
CA SER A 47 -14.08 -9.90 29.86
C SER A 47 -13.12 -10.05 31.02
N PHE A 48 -13.08 -11.27 31.60
CA PHE A 48 -12.04 -11.70 32.56
C PHE A 48 -10.62 -11.78 31.89
N TYR A 49 -10.53 -11.80 30.54
CA TYR A 49 -9.29 -11.96 29.79
C TYR A 49 -9.03 -10.79 28.81
N PRO A 50 -8.94 -9.53 29.28
CA PRO A 50 -8.81 -8.37 28.39
C PRO A 50 -7.52 -8.41 27.57
N THR A 51 -6.45 -8.97 28.11
CA THR A 51 -5.15 -9.12 27.44
C THR A 51 -5.24 -10.06 26.24
N LEU A 52 -5.94 -11.19 26.36
CA LEU A 52 -6.13 -12.14 25.26
C LEU A 52 -6.84 -11.48 24.07
N PHE A 53 -7.92 -10.75 24.30
CA PHE A 53 -8.65 -10.03 23.25
C PHE A 53 -7.81 -8.92 22.62
N SER A 54 -6.93 -8.30 23.38
CA SER A 54 -5.99 -7.30 22.85
C SER A 54 -4.92 -7.93 21.97
N TYR A 55 -4.42 -9.13 22.28
CA TYR A 55 -3.54 -9.90 21.41
C TYR A 55 -4.25 -10.31 20.12
N LEU A 56 -5.44 -10.91 20.20
CA LEU A 56 -6.22 -11.33 19.05
C LEU A 56 -6.45 -10.15 18.09
N ARG A 57 -6.80 -8.99 18.62
CA ARG A 57 -6.94 -7.76 17.85
C ARG A 57 -5.64 -7.37 17.13
N SER A 58 -4.50 -7.43 17.82
CA SER A 58 -3.21 -7.11 17.22
C SER A 58 -2.84 -8.08 16.12
N PHE A 59 -3.08 -9.38 16.29
CA PHE A 59 -2.86 -10.39 15.25
C PHE A 59 -3.73 -10.17 14.02
N ILE A 60 -4.99 -9.73 14.19
CA ILE A 60 -5.86 -9.40 13.05
C ILE A 60 -5.27 -8.25 12.23
N TYR A 61 -4.81 -7.17 12.86
CA TYR A 61 -4.20 -6.06 12.14
C TYR A 61 -2.88 -6.44 11.48
N ILE A 62 -2.01 -7.18 12.17
CA ILE A 62 -0.76 -7.69 11.59
C ILE A 62 -1.06 -8.57 10.37
N GLY A 63 -2.02 -9.51 10.50
CA GLY A 63 -2.46 -10.37 9.39
C GLY A 63 -3.05 -9.57 8.23
N LEU A 64 -3.85 -8.55 8.52
CA LEU A 64 -4.42 -7.65 7.50
C LEU A 64 -3.32 -6.93 6.72
N TYR A 65 -2.33 -6.34 7.41
CA TYR A 65 -1.24 -5.63 6.71
C TYR A 65 -0.31 -6.59 5.97
N ALA A 66 -0.07 -7.79 6.48
CA ALA A 66 0.69 -8.82 5.77
C ALA A 66 -0.03 -9.26 4.49
N ALA A 67 -1.31 -9.56 4.57
CA ALA A 67 -2.14 -9.91 3.41
C ALA A 67 -2.20 -8.75 2.40
N TRP A 68 -2.28 -7.51 2.89
CA TRP A 68 -2.22 -6.32 2.04
C TRP A 68 -0.88 -6.19 1.31
N GLY A 69 0.23 -6.36 2.00
CA GLY A 69 1.57 -6.33 1.40
C GLY A 69 1.78 -7.40 0.32
N ILE A 70 1.28 -8.63 0.55
CA ILE A 70 1.30 -9.71 -0.43
C ILE A 70 0.45 -9.33 -1.65
N SER A 71 -0.76 -8.82 -1.43
CA SER A 71 -1.66 -8.35 -2.50
C SER A 71 -1.01 -7.23 -3.33
N ILE A 72 -0.40 -6.23 -2.69
CA ILE A 72 0.33 -5.14 -3.35
C ILE A 72 1.44 -5.68 -4.26
N ARG A 73 2.26 -6.61 -3.76
CA ARG A 73 3.36 -7.20 -4.54
C ARG A 73 2.88 -7.89 -5.83
N GLN A 74 1.66 -8.43 -5.81
CA GLN A 74 1.11 -9.15 -6.96
C GLN A 74 0.42 -8.24 -7.97
N ARG A 75 -0.23 -7.15 -7.51
CA ARG A 75 -1.08 -6.31 -8.37
C ARG A 75 -0.45 -5.00 -8.86
N ILE A 76 0.61 -4.50 -8.21
CA ILE A 76 1.22 -3.24 -8.64
C ILE A 76 2.20 -3.49 -9.78
N VAL A 77 1.97 -2.80 -10.90
CA VAL A 77 2.75 -2.95 -12.14
C VAL A 77 4.15 -2.35 -11.97
N GLN A 78 4.24 -1.14 -11.46
CA GLN A 78 5.50 -0.42 -11.32
C GLN A 78 6.32 -0.99 -10.17
N LYS A 79 7.41 -1.68 -10.46
CA LYS A 79 8.24 -2.42 -9.49
C LYS A 79 8.70 -1.55 -8.32
N GLN A 80 9.16 -0.34 -8.59
CA GLN A 80 9.67 0.57 -7.56
C GLN A 80 8.56 1.03 -6.60
N VAL A 81 7.40 1.40 -7.13
CA VAL A 81 6.21 1.77 -6.32
C VAL A 81 5.74 0.59 -5.49
N GLY A 82 5.70 -0.62 -6.08
CA GLY A 82 5.36 -1.85 -5.37
C GLY A 82 6.31 -2.13 -4.21
N GLN A 83 7.62 -1.93 -4.38
CA GLN A 83 8.60 -2.09 -3.30
C GLN A 83 8.37 -1.10 -2.15
N TYR A 84 8.09 0.17 -2.45
CA TYR A 84 7.79 1.17 -1.42
C TYR A 84 6.50 0.86 -0.66
N LEU A 85 5.45 0.42 -1.35
CA LEU A 85 4.18 0.03 -0.72
C LEU A 85 4.34 -1.21 0.17
N VAL A 86 5.14 -2.20 -0.26
CA VAL A 86 5.51 -3.33 0.60
C VAL A 86 6.30 -2.85 1.82
N GLY A 87 7.20 -1.88 1.64
CA GLY A 87 7.88 -1.22 2.76
C GLY A 87 6.90 -0.56 3.75
N VAL A 88 5.87 0.12 3.25
CA VAL A 88 4.78 0.65 4.10
C VAL A 88 4.10 -0.47 4.87
N SER A 89 3.72 -1.58 4.20
CA SER A 89 3.10 -2.74 4.85
C SER A 89 3.96 -3.27 6.00
N VAL A 90 5.26 -3.45 5.78
CA VAL A 90 6.23 -3.89 6.80
C VAL A 90 6.28 -2.90 7.97
N LEU A 91 6.31 -1.60 7.72
CA LEU A 91 6.30 -0.58 8.76
C LEU A 91 5.02 -0.60 9.60
N LEU A 92 3.85 -0.84 8.98
CA LEU A 92 2.58 -0.99 9.71
C LEU A 92 2.57 -2.25 10.58
N ILE A 93 3.13 -3.36 10.11
CA ILE A 93 3.32 -4.60 10.89
C ILE A 93 4.23 -4.31 12.09
N LEU A 94 5.37 -3.66 11.87
CA LEU A 94 6.31 -3.29 12.93
C LEU A 94 5.64 -2.38 13.97
N TRP A 95 4.80 -1.42 13.54
CA TRP A 95 4.08 -0.56 14.47
C TRP A 95 3.20 -1.34 15.43
N PHE A 96 2.42 -2.31 14.91
CA PHE A 96 1.60 -3.18 15.76
C PHE A 96 2.43 -4.12 16.63
N THR A 97 3.57 -4.59 16.13
CA THR A 97 4.51 -5.41 16.89
C THR A 97 5.08 -4.63 18.08
N PHE A 98 5.59 -3.42 17.85
CA PHE A 98 6.11 -2.55 18.91
C PHE A 98 5.02 -2.17 19.92
N ARG A 99 3.80 -1.88 19.42
CA ARG A 99 2.65 -1.60 20.27
C ARG A 99 2.32 -2.80 21.15
N SER A 100 2.28 -4.00 20.58
CA SER A 100 1.98 -5.22 21.34
C SER A 100 3.08 -5.51 22.36
N ALA A 101 4.34 -5.30 21.97
CA ALA A 101 5.47 -5.45 22.88
C ALA A 101 5.38 -4.47 24.07
N LYS A 102 5.07 -3.19 23.80
CA LYS A 102 4.91 -2.16 24.81
C LYS A 102 3.86 -2.53 25.87
N TYR A 103 2.70 -3.00 25.43
CA TYR A 103 1.56 -3.18 26.36
C TYR A 103 1.45 -4.59 26.94
N PHE A 104 2.16 -5.58 26.40
CA PHE A 104 1.92 -6.98 26.79
C PHE A 104 3.19 -7.76 27.14
N ILE A 105 4.37 -7.32 26.69
CA ILE A 105 5.62 -8.07 26.87
C ILE A 105 6.51 -7.40 27.92
N PHE A 106 6.64 -6.08 27.84
CA PHE A 106 7.57 -5.36 28.71
C PHE A 106 6.87 -4.80 29.94
N TRP A 107 7.53 -4.95 31.08
CA TRP A 107 7.08 -4.47 32.40
C TRP A 107 7.97 -3.36 32.93
N GLN A 108 9.21 -3.28 32.43
CA GLN A 108 10.17 -2.28 32.85
C GLN A 108 9.85 -0.93 32.21
N PRO A 109 9.73 0.16 32.98
CA PRO A 109 9.38 1.49 32.46
C PRO A 109 10.28 1.98 31.34
N VAL A 110 11.61 1.71 31.44
CA VAL A 110 12.59 2.05 30.41
C VAL A 110 12.27 1.32 29.10
N ALA A 111 12.03 0.00 29.15
CA ALA A 111 11.72 -0.79 27.96
C ALA A 111 10.39 -0.34 27.32
N ILE A 112 9.36 -0.03 28.12
CA ILE A 112 8.08 0.50 27.67
C ILE A 112 8.28 1.83 26.93
N ARG A 113 9.11 2.73 27.49
CA ARG A 113 9.42 4.04 26.89
C ARG A 113 10.15 3.89 25.56
N TYR A 114 11.15 3.02 25.45
CA TYR A 114 11.85 2.76 24.21
C TYR A 114 10.93 2.11 23.16
N GLN A 115 10.00 1.23 23.54
CA GLN A 115 8.98 0.73 22.61
C GLN A 115 8.07 1.86 22.09
N TRP A 116 7.76 2.84 22.93
CA TRP A 116 7.01 4.01 22.53
C TRP A 116 7.81 4.91 21.56
N TYR A 117 9.11 5.10 21.79
CA TYR A 117 9.99 5.81 20.83
C TYR A 117 10.04 5.10 19.47
N LEU A 118 10.02 3.77 19.43
CA LEU A 118 9.99 3.00 18.19
C LEU A 118 8.71 3.20 17.37
N PHE A 119 7.63 3.76 17.94
CA PHE A 119 6.45 4.15 17.16
C PHE A 119 6.77 5.25 16.15
N TYR A 120 7.79 6.05 16.38
CA TYR A 120 8.23 7.10 15.47
C TYR A 120 8.89 6.55 14.21
N LEU A 121 9.35 5.29 14.19
CA LEU A 121 9.85 4.64 12.98
C LEU A 121 8.76 4.62 11.88
N PRO A 122 7.60 3.98 12.05
CA PRO A 122 6.54 4.03 11.04
C PRO A 122 5.97 5.44 10.85
N MET A 123 5.84 6.24 11.90
CA MET A 123 5.31 7.59 11.83
C MET A 123 6.14 8.53 10.94
N LEU A 124 7.47 8.38 10.91
CA LEU A 124 8.37 9.17 10.06
C LEU A 124 8.53 8.58 8.66
N PHE A 125 8.65 7.26 8.56
CA PHE A 125 8.98 6.62 7.29
C PHE A 125 7.77 6.35 6.39
N VAL A 126 6.55 6.15 6.92
CA VAL A 126 5.36 5.95 6.07
C VAL A 126 5.03 7.21 5.26
N PRO A 127 4.96 8.42 5.82
CA PRO A 127 4.75 9.64 5.03
C PRO A 127 5.90 9.92 4.05
N MET A 128 7.15 9.64 4.44
CA MET A 128 8.32 9.77 3.56
C MET A 128 8.22 8.80 2.38
N LEU A 129 7.87 7.53 2.60
CA LEU A 129 7.64 6.57 1.52
C LEU A 129 6.47 6.98 0.63
N ALA A 130 5.40 7.55 1.19
CA ALA A 130 4.30 8.10 0.40
C ALA A 130 4.78 9.20 -0.56
N LEU A 131 5.69 10.06 -0.11
CA LEU A 131 6.31 11.08 -0.96
C LEU A 131 7.17 10.46 -2.06
N LEU A 132 7.99 9.43 -1.74
CA LEU A 132 8.78 8.71 -2.75
C LEU A 132 7.89 8.01 -3.80
N ILE A 133 6.77 7.41 -3.37
CA ILE A 133 5.76 6.85 -4.27
C ILE A 133 5.23 7.94 -5.19
N ALA A 134 4.80 9.07 -4.64
CA ALA A 134 4.26 10.20 -5.41
C ALA A 134 5.27 10.74 -6.44
N MET A 135 6.56 10.81 -6.09
CA MET A 135 7.63 11.22 -6.99
C MET A 135 7.89 10.21 -8.11
N SER A 136 7.67 8.92 -7.84
CA SER A 136 7.89 7.82 -8.79
C SER A 136 6.72 7.62 -9.76
N LEU A 137 5.53 8.16 -9.47
CA LEU A 137 4.35 8.00 -10.31
C LEU A 137 4.53 8.62 -11.71
N GLY A 138 4.06 7.89 -12.73
CA GLY A 138 4.12 8.33 -14.14
C GLY A 138 5.52 8.32 -14.74
N LYS A 139 6.48 7.65 -14.11
CA LYS A 139 7.84 7.45 -14.63
C LYS A 139 7.98 6.02 -15.17
N PRO A 140 8.86 5.77 -16.16
CA PRO A 140 9.18 4.43 -16.63
C PRO A 140 9.75 3.55 -15.50
N ASP A 141 9.62 2.23 -15.64
CA ASP A 141 10.12 1.27 -14.62
C ASP A 141 11.65 1.35 -14.43
N GLU A 142 12.38 1.76 -15.44
CA GLU A 142 13.84 1.94 -15.41
C GLU A 142 14.26 3.24 -14.72
N TYR A 143 13.31 4.15 -14.48
CA TYR A 143 13.62 5.43 -13.86
C TYR A 143 14.06 5.25 -12.41
N LYS A 144 15.27 5.66 -12.14
CA LYS A 144 15.81 5.74 -10.78
C LYS A 144 15.60 7.16 -10.25
N LEU A 145 15.03 7.26 -9.07
CA LEU A 145 14.93 8.53 -8.37
C LEU A 145 16.32 9.19 -8.25
N PRO A 146 16.41 10.52 -8.39
CA PRO A 146 17.68 11.23 -8.26
C PRO A 146 18.31 10.99 -6.88
N LYS A 147 19.62 10.99 -6.79
CA LYS A 147 20.36 10.75 -5.54
C LYS A 147 19.96 11.72 -4.41
N SER A 148 19.51 12.93 -4.76
CA SER A 148 19.02 13.92 -3.78
C SER A 148 17.84 13.44 -2.93
N VAL A 149 17.08 12.44 -3.43
CA VAL A 149 15.97 11.82 -2.69
C VAL A 149 16.45 11.07 -1.44
N TRP A 150 17.73 10.62 -1.44
CA TRP A 150 18.33 10.06 -0.24
C TRP A 150 18.30 11.02 0.97
N LEU A 151 18.32 12.34 0.70
CA LEU A 151 18.21 13.36 1.74
C LEU A 151 16.91 13.23 2.55
N LEU A 152 15.78 12.86 1.93
CA LEU A 152 14.50 12.64 2.64
C LEU A 152 14.64 11.49 3.65
N SER A 153 15.27 10.40 3.23
CA SER A 153 15.54 9.27 4.13
C SER A 153 16.53 9.62 5.24
N ALA A 154 17.55 10.43 4.92
CA ALA A 154 18.53 10.91 5.89
C ALA A 154 17.89 11.80 6.95
N VAL A 155 17.02 12.75 6.56
CA VAL A 155 16.28 13.60 7.50
C VAL A 155 15.35 12.77 8.38
N SER A 156 14.58 11.84 7.80
CA SER A 156 13.71 10.94 8.57
C SER A 156 14.51 10.08 9.55
N GLY A 157 15.68 9.58 9.12
CA GLY A 157 16.58 8.81 9.97
C GLY A 157 17.19 9.66 11.10
N ALA A 158 17.63 10.88 10.82
CA ALA A 158 18.17 11.79 11.83
C ALA A 158 17.11 12.15 12.88
N LEU A 159 15.87 12.43 12.46
CA LEU A 159 14.76 12.68 13.39
C LEU A 159 14.41 11.43 14.22
N LEU A 160 14.48 10.24 13.64
CA LEU A 160 14.30 9.00 14.39
C LEU A 160 15.40 8.82 15.43
N ILE A 161 16.67 9.03 15.07
CA ILE A 161 17.79 8.97 16.02
C ILE A 161 17.58 9.97 17.14
N LEU A 162 17.16 11.19 16.83
CA LEU A 162 16.84 12.22 17.81
C LEU A 162 15.77 11.77 18.80
N VAL A 163 14.73 11.07 18.33
CA VAL A 163 13.69 10.49 19.21
C VAL A 163 14.27 9.36 20.05
N LEU A 164 15.02 8.43 19.46
CA LEU A 164 15.57 7.27 20.17
C LEU A 164 16.62 7.66 21.23
N THR A 165 17.32 8.76 21.03
CA THR A 165 18.31 9.28 21.97
C THR A 165 17.74 10.32 22.94
N ASN A 166 16.41 10.48 22.98
CA ASN A 166 15.76 11.53 23.76
C ASN A 166 16.12 11.50 25.25
N ASP A 167 16.36 10.34 25.82
CA ASP A 167 16.75 10.22 27.24
C ASP A 167 18.06 10.94 27.57
N LEU A 168 18.92 11.24 26.58
CA LEU A 168 20.19 11.97 26.77
C LEU A 168 20.02 13.47 26.79
N HIS A 169 19.01 14.02 26.06
CA HIS A 169 18.93 15.47 25.82
C HIS A 169 17.55 16.07 26.09
N GLN A 170 16.47 15.25 26.16
CA GLN A 170 15.08 15.66 26.40
C GLN A 170 14.58 16.79 25.46
N LEU A 171 15.08 16.85 24.21
CA LEU A 171 14.68 17.86 23.23
C LEU A 171 13.36 17.53 22.54
N VAL A 172 13.00 16.26 22.45
CA VAL A 172 11.72 15.82 21.82
C VAL A 172 10.66 15.64 22.89
N PHE A 173 10.96 14.94 23.96
CA PHE A 173 10.09 14.75 25.11
C PHE A 173 10.81 15.17 26.39
N THR A 174 10.12 15.90 27.22
CA THR A 174 10.59 16.31 28.53
C THR A 174 9.91 15.46 29.61
N PHE A 175 10.67 15.09 30.64
CA PHE A 175 10.17 14.33 31.78
C PHE A 175 10.36 15.13 33.06
N PRO A 176 9.47 14.91 34.07
CA PRO A 176 9.60 15.57 35.38
C PRO A 176 10.96 15.24 36.01
N LYS A 177 11.63 16.27 36.55
CA LYS A 177 12.94 16.12 37.20
C LYS A 177 12.86 15.35 38.52
N ASP A 178 11.72 15.44 39.20
CA ASP A 178 11.48 14.87 40.52
C ASP A 178 10.91 13.44 40.45
N ALA A 179 10.78 12.86 39.25
CA ALA A 179 10.28 11.50 39.09
C ALA A 179 11.42 10.48 39.21
N ASP A 180 11.30 9.52 40.11
CA ASP A 180 12.26 8.41 40.26
C ASP A 180 12.38 7.59 38.96
N VAL A 181 11.29 7.50 38.21
CA VAL A 181 11.22 6.75 36.95
C VAL A 181 10.40 7.54 35.91
N TRP A 182 10.99 7.78 34.74
CA TRP A 182 10.28 8.43 33.65
C TRP A 182 9.30 7.49 32.98
N SER A 183 8.04 7.93 32.86
CA SER A 183 6.95 7.21 32.21
C SER A 183 6.59 7.90 30.88
N ASP A 184 6.20 7.10 29.88
CA ASP A 184 5.63 7.62 28.63
C ASP A 184 4.22 8.25 28.83
N ALA A 185 3.59 8.07 29.99
CA ALA A 185 2.33 8.71 30.33
C ALA A 185 2.49 10.16 30.80
N ASP A 186 3.64 10.49 31.44
CA ASP A 186 3.90 11.76 32.11
C ASP A 186 4.97 12.57 31.38
N HIS A 187 4.84 12.69 30.06
CA HIS A 187 5.77 13.45 29.23
C HIS A 187 5.21 14.82 28.83
N GLY A 188 6.11 15.81 28.75
CA GLY A 188 5.87 17.06 28.04
C GLY A 188 6.47 17.03 26.62
N TYR A 189 6.15 18.02 25.83
CA TYR A 189 6.69 18.16 24.46
C TYR A 189 7.84 19.17 24.43
N GLY A 190 9.00 18.71 23.95
CA GLY A 190 10.16 19.57 23.71
C GLY A 190 10.08 20.28 22.34
N VAL A 191 11.03 21.17 22.08
CA VAL A 191 11.05 21.98 20.84
C VAL A 191 11.17 21.10 19.60
N CYS A 192 12.00 20.05 19.66
CA CYS A 192 12.22 19.15 18.51
C CYS A 192 11.02 18.24 18.20
N TYR A 193 10.07 18.08 19.13
CA TYR A 193 8.82 17.37 18.86
C TYR A 193 8.05 18.01 17.71
N PHE A 194 7.97 19.36 17.72
CA PHE A 194 7.27 20.08 16.66
C PHE A 194 7.97 19.94 15.30
N ALA A 195 9.31 19.83 15.27
CA ALA A 195 10.05 19.55 14.04
C ALA A 195 9.73 18.13 13.50
N VAL A 196 9.61 17.14 14.38
CA VAL A 196 9.23 15.76 14.03
C VAL A 196 7.83 15.73 13.41
N ILE A 197 6.85 16.39 14.04
CA ILE A 197 5.47 16.47 13.53
C ILE A 197 5.41 17.26 12.23
N ALA A 198 6.10 18.42 12.16
CA ALA A 198 6.14 19.24 10.95
C ALA A 198 6.69 18.44 9.75
N TRP A 199 7.73 17.63 9.95
CA TRP A 199 8.30 16.78 8.92
C TRP A 199 7.28 15.73 8.42
N GLN A 200 6.56 15.06 9.30
CA GLN A 200 5.53 14.09 8.95
C GLN A 200 4.42 14.74 8.11
N VAL A 201 3.92 15.89 8.57
CA VAL A 201 2.87 16.64 7.87
C VAL A 201 3.38 17.13 6.52
N LEU A 202 4.60 17.68 6.46
CA LEU A 202 5.21 18.14 5.20
C LEU A 202 5.31 17.00 4.18
N CYS A 203 5.83 15.84 4.57
CA CYS A 203 5.93 14.67 3.68
C CYS A 203 4.55 14.21 3.19
N ALA A 204 3.56 14.12 4.09
CA ALA A 204 2.21 13.68 3.75
C ALA A 204 1.48 14.67 2.82
N VAL A 205 1.56 15.97 3.11
CA VAL A 205 0.97 17.03 2.27
C VAL A 205 1.66 17.08 0.92
N ALA A 206 2.99 17.05 0.88
CA ALA A 206 3.75 17.03 -0.37
C ALA A 206 3.40 15.80 -1.21
N ALA A 207 3.30 14.61 -0.60
CA ALA A 207 2.89 13.40 -1.31
C ALA A 207 1.50 13.57 -1.94
N LEU A 208 0.54 14.07 -1.19
CA LEU A 208 -0.82 14.30 -1.67
C LEU A 208 -0.85 15.31 -2.82
N ILE A 209 -0.15 16.43 -2.69
CA ILE A 209 -0.04 17.47 -3.71
C ILE A 209 0.58 16.89 -4.98
N PHE A 210 1.71 16.19 -4.89
CA PHE A 210 2.35 15.56 -6.04
C PHE A 210 1.44 14.53 -6.72
N MET A 211 0.71 13.72 -5.97
CA MET A 211 -0.25 12.77 -6.52
C MET A 211 -1.36 13.51 -7.28
N LEU A 212 -1.97 14.55 -6.70
CA LEU A 212 -3.05 15.32 -7.31
C LEU A 212 -2.59 16.03 -8.61
N PHE A 213 -1.38 16.59 -8.64
CA PHE A 213 -0.84 17.25 -9.84
C PHE A 213 -0.46 16.27 -10.94
N LYS A 214 0.09 15.11 -10.60
CA LYS A 214 0.48 14.08 -11.59
C LYS A 214 -0.70 13.29 -12.15
N CYS A 215 -1.88 13.41 -11.56
CA CYS A 215 -3.06 12.70 -12.03
C CYS A 215 -3.50 13.23 -13.39
N ARG A 216 -3.29 12.45 -14.44
CA ARG A 216 -3.75 12.73 -15.81
C ARG A 216 -5.22 12.36 -16.05
N LEU A 217 -5.94 11.85 -15.08
CA LEU A 217 -7.35 11.51 -15.20
C LEU A 217 -8.20 12.78 -15.27
N LYS A 218 -8.47 13.23 -16.50
CA LYS A 218 -9.11 14.52 -16.82
C LYS A 218 -10.52 14.70 -16.27
N ASN A 219 -11.28 13.61 -15.95
CA ASN A 219 -12.72 13.70 -15.63
C ASN A 219 -13.23 12.68 -14.58
N GLY A 220 -12.39 12.14 -13.70
CA GLY A 220 -12.84 11.17 -12.71
C GLY A 220 -13.55 11.83 -11.52
N LYS A 221 -14.86 11.55 -11.31
CA LYS A 221 -15.60 11.94 -10.10
C LYS A 221 -14.91 11.51 -8.79
N HIS A 222 -13.99 10.54 -8.86
CA HIS A 222 -13.28 9.97 -7.72
C HIS A 222 -11.87 10.53 -7.48
N ARG A 223 -11.47 11.59 -8.21
CA ARG A 223 -10.14 12.20 -8.10
C ARG A 223 -9.73 12.57 -6.67
N TYR A 224 -10.68 12.98 -5.84
CA TYR A 224 -10.40 13.43 -4.48
C TYR A 224 -10.55 12.33 -3.41
N LEU A 225 -10.81 11.07 -3.81
CA LEU A 225 -10.97 9.97 -2.87
C LEU A 225 -9.79 9.80 -1.90
N PRO A 226 -8.50 9.92 -2.32
CA PRO A 226 -7.37 9.81 -1.39
C PRO A 226 -7.29 10.94 -0.36
N VAL A 227 -7.91 12.10 -0.65
CA VAL A 227 -7.96 13.22 0.30
C VAL A 227 -8.80 12.88 1.53
N ILE A 228 -9.81 12.02 1.37
CA ILE A 228 -10.76 11.67 2.45
C ILE A 228 -10.06 10.99 3.63
N PRO A 229 -9.31 9.88 3.48
CA PRO A 229 -8.59 9.26 4.59
C PRO A 229 -7.58 10.20 5.23
N PHE A 230 -6.91 11.04 4.43
CA PHE A 230 -5.97 12.04 4.93
C PHE A 230 -6.67 13.11 5.80
N ALA A 231 -7.79 13.68 5.32
CA ALA A 231 -8.55 14.66 6.06
C ALA A 231 -9.14 14.09 7.37
N ILE A 232 -9.67 12.86 7.32
CA ILE A 232 -10.18 12.14 8.49
C ILE A 232 -9.03 11.89 9.49
N SER A 233 -7.85 11.50 9.00
CA SER A 233 -6.65 11.30 9.82
C SER A 233 -6.24 12.58 10.56
N LEU A 234 -6.15 13.71 9.86
CA LEU A 234 -5.83 15.00 10.46
C LEU A 234 -6.88 15.46 11.48
N ALA A 235 -8.16 15.35 11.13
CA ALA A 235 -9.26 15.71 12.03
C ALA A 235 -9.22 14.85 13.31
N TYR A 236 -8.98 13.55 13.16
CA TYR A 236 -8.84 12.65 14.30
C TYR A 236 -7.66 13.04 15.20
N LEU A 237 -6.50 13.33 14.64
CA LEU A 237 -5.32 13.76 15.41
C LEU A 237 -5.58 15.09 16.15
N ALA A 238 -6.19 16.06 15.48
CA ALA A 238 -6.56 17.34 16.09
C ALA A 238 -7.53 17.16 17.26
N LEU A 239 -8.61 16.37 17.06
CA LEU A 239 -9.60 16.09 18.11
C LEU A 239 -9.01 15.28 19.28
N ASN A 240 -8.07 14.38 18.99
CA ASN A 240 -7.38 13.62 20.02
C ASN A 240 -6.44 14.51 20.84
N TYR A 241 -5.78 15.49 20.19
CA TYR A 241 -4.95 16.48 20.87
C TYR A 241 -5.76 17.40 21.78
N VAL A 242 -6.94 17.84 21.33
CA VAL A 242 -7.88 18.64 22.17
C VAL A 242 -8.46 17.84 23.35
N GLY A 243 -8.28 16.49 23.33
CA GLY A 243 -8.65 15.66 24.46
C GLY A 243 -10.13 15.34 24.55
N THR A 244 -10.85 15.28 23.42
CA THR A 244 -12.29 14.95 23.39
C THR A 244 -12.62 13.58 23.98
N PRO A 245 -13.38 13.50 25.12
CA PRO A 245 -13.56 12.22 25.84
C PRO A 245 -14.27 11.14 25.02
N TRP A 246 -15.31 11.50 24.24
CA TRP A 246 -16.08 10.54 23.44
C TRP A 246 -15.24 9.89 22.35
N LEU A 247 -14.25 10.60 21.80
CA LEU A 247 -13.36 10.07 20.77
C LEU A 247 -12.46 8.96 21.32
N LYS A 248 -11.97 9.12 22.57
CA LYS A 248 -11.20 8.09 23.26
C LYS A 248 -12.04 6.83 23.54
N HIS A 249 -13.34 7.00 23.78
CA HIS A 249 -14.25 5.85 23.92
C HIS A 249 -14.50 5.14 22.59
N LEU A 250 -14.71 5.88 21.51
CA LEU A 250 -15.08 5.30 20.22
C LEU A 250 -13.86 4.66 19.52
N PHE A 251 -12.79 5.43 19.36
CA PHE A 251 -11.61 4.98 18.60
C PHE A 251 -10.39 4.63 19.47
N GLY A 252 -10.29 5.05 20.68
CA GLY A 252 -9.31 4.78 21.75
C GLY A 252 -7.93 4.20 21.46
N ASP A 253 -7.65 3.85 20.19
CA ASP A 253 -6.40 3.29 19.72
C ASP A 253 -5.92 4.09 18.49
N VAL A 254 -5.13 5.12 18.77
CA VAL A 254 -4.58 6.02 17.76
C VAL A 254 -3.75 5.23 16.72
N THR A 255 -3.00 4.23 17.18
CA THR A 255 -2.17 3.41 16.28
C THR A 255 -3.03 2.63 15.29
N ALA A 256 -4.09 1.98 15.75
CA ALA A 256 -5.00 1.20 14.91
C ALA A 256 -5.72 2.11 13.91
N PHE A 257 -6.20 3.26 14.37
CA PHE A 257 -6.88 4.20 13.50
C PHE A 257 -5.94 4.78 12.44
N GLN A 258 -4.78 5.27 12.84
CA GLN A 258 -3.84 5.93 11.94
C GLN A 258 -3.25 4.97 10.90
N SER A 259 -2.87 3.76 11.31
CA SER A 259 -2.35 2.75 10.40
C SER A 259 -3.39 2.29 9.37
N LEU A 260 -4.65 2.18 9.78
CA LEU A 260 -5.76 1.88 8.88
C LEU A 260 -5.98 3.02 7.88
N MET A 261 -5.90 4.28 8.30
CA MET A 261 -6.04 5.43 7.43
C MET A 261 -4.91 5.48 6.38
N TYR A 262 -3.68 5.13 6.74
CA TYR A 262 -2.60 4.98 5.77
C TYR A 262 -2.91 3.91 4.71
N MET A 263 -3.30 2.71 5.14
CA MET A 263 -3.66 1.64 4.21
C MET A 263 -4.81 2.05 3.29
N LEU A 264 -5.89 2.62 3.82
CA LEU A 264 -7.05 3.08 3.04
C LEU A 264 -6.68 4.23 2.09
N GLY A 265 -5.77 5.12 2.50
CA GLY A 265 -5.25 6.18 1.64
C GLY A 265 -4.53 5.65 0.41
N PHE A 266 -3.67 4.64 0.57
CA PHE A 266 -3.00 3.98 -0.56
C PHE A 266 -3.98 3.17 -1.42
N GLU A 267 -4.93 2.45 -0.82
CA GLU A 267 -5.99 1.77 -1.58
C GLU A 267 -6.84 2.76 -2.38
N ALA A 268 -7.17 3.91 -1.81
CA ALA A 268 -7.84 4.98 -2.54
C ALA A 268 -7.00 5.50 -3.72
N CYS A 269 -5.67 5.63 -3.55
CA CYS A 269 -4.76 5.98 -4.64
C CYS A 269 -4.75 4.93 -5.76
N ILE A 270 -4.80 3.64 -5.41
CA ILE A 270 -4.89 2.55 -6.38
C ILE A 270 -6.25 2.57 -7.07
N ALA A 271 -7.34 2.66 -6.31
CA ALA A 271 -8.70 2.69 -6.84
C ALA A 271 -8.95 3.89 -7.77
N CYS A 272 -8.36 5.05 -7.51
CA CYS A 272 -8.44 6.22 -8.38
C CYS A 272 -7.49 6.15 -9.59
N GLY A 273 -6.56 5.16 -9.63
CA GLY A 273 -5.57 5.02 -10.69
C GLY A 273 -4.40 6.00 -10.63
N TYR A 274 -4.15 6.59 -9.47
CA TYR A 274 -2.88 7.27 -9.23
C TYR A 274 -1.73 6.28 -9.25
N ILE A 275 -1.95 5.11 -8.64
CA ILE A 275 -1.04 3.97 -8.64
C ILE A 275 -1.61 2.93 -9.61
N HIS A 276 -0.84 2.57 -10.64
CA HIS A 276 -1.28 1.65 -11.67
C HIS A 276 -1.26 0.21 -11.14
N SER A 277 -2.39 -0.46 -11.27
CA SER A 277 -2.55 -1.87 -10.91
C SER A 277 -2.93 -2.70 -12.15
N ASN A 278 -2.62 -3.99 -12.11
CA ASN A 278 -2.91 -4.93 -13.18
C ASN A 278 -4.42 -4.99 -13.54
N SER A 279 -5.31 -4.81 -12.56
CA SER A 279 -6.76 -4.88 -12.77
C SER A 279 -7.27 -3.87 -13.79
N ARG A 280 -6.65 -2.69 -13.89
CA ARG A 280 -7.05 -1.67 -14.86
C ARG A 280 -6.61 -1.97 -16.29
N TYR A 281 -5.49 -2.66 -16.44
CA TYR A 281 -5.05 -3.09 -17.78
C TYR A 281 -5.99 -4.17 -18.33
N ALA A 282 -6.45 -5.09 -17.49
CA ALA A 282 -7.42 -6.11 -17.89
C ALA A 282 -8.73 -5.47 -18.41
N ASP A 283 -9.25 -4.45 -17.71
CA ASP A 283 -10.47 -3.74 -18.14
C ASP A 283 -10.28 -2.95 -19.45
N LEU A 284 -9.12 -2.32 -19.63
CA LEU A 284 -8.80 -1.59 -20.86
C LEU A 284 -8.70 -2.54 -22.05
N PHE A 285 -8.09 -3.73 -21.87
CA PHE A 285 -7.98 -4.74 -22.93
C PHE A 285 -9.31 -5.46 -23.18
N ALA A 286 -10.12 -5.69 -22.16
CA ALA A 286 -11.46 -6.26 -22.32
C ALA A 286 -12.41 -5.36 -23.09
N SER A 287 -12.21 -4.05 -23.05
CA SER A 287 -13.03 -3.05 -23.75
C SER A 287 -12.56 -2.75 -25.19
N SER A 288 -11.36 -3.19 -25.60
CA SER A 288 -10.88 -3.05 -26.98
C SER A 288 -11.58 -4.10 -27.87
N VAL A 289 -12.81 -3.77 -28.31
CA VAL A 289 -13.60 -4.59 -29.21
C VAL A 289 -12.89 -4.62 -30.60
N GLY A 290 -12.46 -5.80 -31.01
CA GLY A 290 -12.01 -6.06 -32.41
C GLY A 290 -10.50 -6.29 -32.60
N THR A 291 -9.65 -6.05 -31.62
CA THR A 291 -8.22 -6.36 -31.71
C THR A 291 -7.83 -7.41 -30.68
N SER A 292 -7.18 -8.50 -31.12
CA SER A 292 -6.56 -9.43 -30.17
C SER A 292 -5.32 -8.77 -29.59
N ALA A 293 -5.39 -8.41 -28.31
CA ALA A 293 -4.26 -7.88 -27.59
C ALA A 293 -3.94 -8.76 -26.39
N GLU A 294 -2.69 -9.14 -26.26
CA GLU A 294 -2.16 -9.94 -25.15
C GLU A 294 -0.97 -9.23 -24.53
N ILE A 295 -0.83 -9.30 -23.21
CA ILE A 295 0.39 -8.91 -22.50
C ILE A 295 1.06 -10.17 -21.98
N THR A 296 2.35 -10.30 -22.27
CA THR A 296 3.14 -11.45 -21.83
C THR A 296 4.30 -10.99 -20.94
N ASP A 297 4.86 -11.93 -20.19
CA ASP A 297 6.16 -11.75 -19.55
C ASP A 297 7.30 -11.92 -20.58
N ARG A 298 8.56 -11.83 -20.11
CA ARG A 298 9.76 -11.98 -20.96
C ARG A 298 9.90 -13.37 -21.57
N ASP A 299 9.22 -14.36 -21.01
CA ASP A 299 9.21 -15.75 -21.50
C ASP A 299 8.00 -16.05 -22.37
N PHE A 300 7.26 -15.01 -22.80
CA PHE A 300 6.03 -15.11 -23.58
C PHE A 300 4.92 -15.92 -22.91
N ASN A 301 4.91 -15.98 -21.56
CA ASN A 301 3.74 -16.46 -20.85
C ASN A 301 2.69 -15.37 -20.79
N ILE A 302 1.48 -15.67 -21.22
CA ILE A 302 0.37 -14.74 -21.25
C ILE A 302 0.04 -14.30 -19.81
N ARG A 303 0.09 -13.01 -19.57
CA ARG A 303 -0.32 -12.36 -18.31
C ARG A 303 -1.72 -11.79 -18.43
N TYR A 304 -2.05 -11.24 -19.59
CA TYR A 304 -3.35 -10.67 -19.93
C TYR A 304 -3.69 -10.98 -21.36
N ALA A 305 -4.95 -11.34 -21.64
CA ALA A 305 -5.48 -11.54 -22.98
C ALA A 305 -6.86 -10.87 -23.10
N ALA A 306 -7.17 -10.33 -24.27
CA ALA A 306 -8.50 -9.81 -24.57
C ALA A 306 -9.57 -10.94 -24.55
N LEU A 307 -10.80 -10.59 -24.18
CA LEU A 307 -11.92 -11.53 -24.11
C LEU A 307 -12.29 -12.02 -25.52
N ASN A 308 -12.51 -13.34 -25.67
CA ASN A 308 -13.01 -14.01 -26.89
C ASN A 308 -12.04 -14.20 -28.05
N ILE A 309 -10.76 -14.27 -27.83
CA ILE A 309 -9.76 -14.46 -28.88
C ILE A 309 -8.96 -15.76 -28.64
N GLU A 310 -8.61 -16.44 -29.71
CA GLU A 310 -7.70 -17.59 -29.63
C GLU A 310 -6.30 -17.08 -29.24
N PRO A 311 -5.68 -17.69 -28.21
CA PRO A 311 -4.35 -17.25 -27.76
C PRO A 311 -3.32 -17.47 -28.85
N ILE A 312 -2.52 -16.43 -29.08
CA ILE A 312 -1.42 -16.48 -30.05
C ILE A 312 -0.35 -17.46 -29.52
N SER A 313 0.18 -18.31 -30.40
CA SER A 313 1.20 -19.26 -30.01
C SER A 313 2.48 -18.57 -29.58
N LYS A 314 3.18 -19.09 -28.58
CA LYS A 314 4.47 -18.54 -28.10
C LYS A 314 5.51 -18.48 -29.23
N GLU A 315 5.46 -19.41 -30.16
CA GLU A 315 6.36 -19.46 -31.30
C GLU A 315 6.10 -18.29 -32.27
N THR A 316 4.82 -18.00 -32.52
CA THR A 316 4.40 -16.85 -33.34
C THR A 316 4.79 -15.54 -32.67
N MET A 317 4.58 -15.39 -31.35
CA MET A 317 4.98 -14.21 -30.59
C MET A 317 6.50 -13.94 -30.67
N ARG A 318 7.33 -15.00 -30.55
CA ARG A 318 8.79 -14.90 -30.68
C ARG A 318 9.25 -14.51 -32.10
N LYS A 319 8.57 -15.01 -33.12
CA LYS A 319 8.85 -14.62 -34.50
C LYS A 319 8.46 -13.14 -34.72
N ALA A 320 7.32 -12.74 -34.17
CA ALA A 320 6.80 -11.38 -34.25
C ALA A 320 7.63 -10.35 -33.47
N GLU A 321 8.52 -10.76 -32.55
CA GLU A 321 9.47 -9.87 -31.87
C GLU A 321 10.49 -9.26 -32.88
N LYS A 322 10.85 -9.99 -33.91
CA LYS A 322 11.84 -9.53 -34.91
C LYS A 322 11.20 -8.83 -36.10
N ALA A 323 10.03 -9.24 -36.51
CA ALA A 323 9.24 -8.65 -37.61
C ALA A 323 7.78 -9.13 -37.47
N PRO A 324 6.80 -8.28 -37.92
CA PRO A 324 5.39 -8.67 -37.95
C PRO A 324 5.19 -9.99 -38.70
N VAL A 325 4.37 -10.91 -38.14
CA VAL A 325 4.14 -12.23 -38.74
C VAL A 325 2.67 -12.35 -39.09
N THR A 326 2.41 -12.61 -40.38
CA THR A 326 1.05 -12.89 -40.85
C THR A 326 0.68 -14.36 -40.57
N VAL A 327 -0.49 -14.58 -39.96
CA VAL A 327 -1.04 -15.88 -39.58
C VAL A 327 -2.24 -16.17 -40.49
N ASP A 328 -2.64 -17.46 -40.55
CA ASP A 328 -3.80 -17.90 -41.32
C ASP A 328 -5.05 -17.04 -41.03
N GLY A 329 -5.67 -16.49 -42.09
CA GLY A 329 -6.83 -15.60 -42.00
C GLY A 329 -6.54 -14.13 -42.24
N GLY A 330 -5.33 -13.74 -42.69
CA GLY A 330 -5.00 -12.34 -43.03
C GLY A 330 -4.64 -11.46 -41.82
N LEU A 331 -4.55 -12.07 -40.62
CA LEU A 331 -4.19 -11.37 -39.38
C LEU A 331 -2.67 -11.23 -39.25
N THR A 332 -2.15 -10.02 -39.08
CA THR A 332 -0.73 -9.78 -38.81
C THR A 332 -0.51 -9.59 -37.31
N VAL A 333 0.37 -10.40 -36.74
CA VAL A 333 0.78 -10.35 -35.34
C VAL A 333 1.94 -9.37 -35.17
N HIS A 334 1.76 -8.40 -34.28
CA HIS A 334 2.76 -7.43 -33.87
C HIS A 334 3.18 -7.69 -32.45
N THR A 335 4.46 -7.50 -32.13
CA THR A 335 5.00 -7.61 -30.77
C THR A 335 5.83 -6.38 -30.46
N MET A 336 5.58 -5.75 -29.32
CA MET A 336 6.31 -4.59 -28.84
C MET A 336 6.80 -4.82 -27.42
N PRO A 337 8.10 -4.57 -27.12
CA PRO A 337 8.61 -4.70 -25.77
C PRO A 337 7.98 -3.63 -24.86
N ILE A 338 7.55 -4.06 -23.67
CA ILE A 338 7.03 -3.21 -22.60
C ILE A 338 7.78 -3.48 -21.30
N GLY A 339 7.67 -2.59 -20.32
CA GLY A 339 8.36 -2.72 -19.05
C GLY A 339 8.01 -4.04 -18.31
N GLY A 340 8.81 -5.08 -18.53
CA GLY A 340 8.64 -6.39 -17.89
C GLY A 340 8.17 -7.54 -18.78
N GLY A 341 7.91 -7.29 -20.08
CA GLY A 341 7.47 -8.31 -21.05
C GLY A 341 7.17 -7.72 -22.41
N TYR A 342 6.13 -8.24 -23.07
CA TYR A 342 5.73 -7.82 -24.41
C TYR A 342 4.23 -7.55 -24.49
N ALA A 343 3.84 -6.51 -25.22
CA ALA A 343 2.48 -6.34 -25.73
C ALA A 343 2.40 -6.98 -27.11
N VAL A 344 1.46 -7.87 -27.33
CA VAL A 344 1.22 -8.58 -28.58
C VAL A 344 -0.19 -8.25 -29.05
N TRP A 345 -0.36 -7.88 -30.32
CA TRP A 345 -1.68 -7.63 -30.88
C TRP A 345 -1.77 -8.11 -32.32
N THR A 346 -2.97 -8.34 -32.80
CA THR A 346 -3.23 -8.68 -34.20
C THR A 346 -3.88 -7.49 -34.92
N GLU A 347 -3.47 -7.29 -36.15
CA GLU A 347 -4.06 -6.32 -37.06
C GLU A 347 -4.63 -7.08 -38.28
N ASP A 348 -5.87 -6.74 -38.65
CA ASP A 348 -6.50 -7.27 -39.85
C ASP A 348 -6.01 -6.42 -41.04
N VAL A 349 -5.33 -7.07 -41.99
CA VAL A 349 -4.74 -6.41 -43.19
C VAL A 349 -5.61 -6.68 -44.42
N SER A 350 -6.79 -7.29 -44.29
CA SER A 350 -7.70 -7.58 -45.41
C SER A 350 -8.49 -6.36 -45.90
#